data_710a32ea66f8268b6f3100ffcebbdc6f
#
_entry.id   710a32ea66f8268b6f3100ffcebbdc6f
#
_cell.length_a   1.000
_cell.length_b   1.000
_cell.length_c   1.000
_cell.angle_alpha   90.00
_cell.angle_beta   90.00
_cell.angle_gamma   90.00
#
_symmetry.space_group_name_H-M   'P 1'
#
loop_
_entity.id
_entity.type
_entity.pdbx_description
1 polymer ?
#
loop_
_entity_poly.entity_id
_entity_poly.type
_entity_poly.pdbx_seq_one_letter_code
_entity_poly.pdbx_strand_id
1 'polypeptide(L)'
;MSRRRSVSSQENDERLLEAALAEIVEVGVDRLGMSGVARRAGLTTGALYGRYENVNELAAAVWTARVRDAHFQFLDRVIHALVDGDPSASLAGIARELSSPSAVTIAALELLAMARRIDELEEVVTPDVESWLTRWRVGPRVRDRRRRAQALFALGAVWGVILHAMPKARPVEWEPMFARTTRSFAQPYDEPGDRFVAEAAGAVRANVGDASQNALIDSVSAIAARVGFDRATASRIARRANLTSGAIYARYETKSELLSQAVEVLLAQRLADDLVANTYLFTAPDVGRATASVIGGYLSAPRRDWRIFRVEAQLAARHHAELAATLDRVQEAAIRAYLEALGANSAEEHRALDALARFAQAIPLGLAFVDLVAPAVSTTDWRAVFVPLLAPEPF
;
A
#
# COMPACT_ATOMS: atom_id res chain seq x y z
N MET A 1 2.50 -1.44 50.07
CA MET A 1 2.15 -2.55 49.12
C MET A 1 1.48 -2.06 47.86
N SER A 2 0.71 -0.97 47.88
CA SER A 2 0.01 -0.40 46.69
C SER A 2 0.94 0.02 45.54
N ARG A 3 2.06 0.70 45.81
CA ARG A 3 3.00 1.22 44.79
C ARG A 3 3.74 0.12 44.01
N ARG A 4 4.05 -1.03 44.61
CA ARG A 4 4.67 -2.19 43.93
C ARG A 4 3.70 -2.93 43.01
N ARG A 5 2.41 -3.02 43.37
CA ARG A 5 1.38 -3.59 42.48
C ARG A 5 1.10 -2.74 41.26
N SER A 6 1.15 -1.39 41.38
CA SER A 6 0.97 -0.47 40.24
C SER A 6 2.13 -0.54 39.24
N VAL A 7 3.38 -0.63 39.70
CA VAL A 7 4.58 -0.76 38.85
C VAL A 7 4.54 -2.08 38.08
N SER A 8 4.29 -3.20 38.76
CA SER A 8 4.18 -4.52 38.09
C SER A 8 3.01 -4.60 37.10
N SER A 9 1.93 -3.85 37.31
CA SER A 9 0.83 -3.77 36.34
C SER A 9 1.24 -3.01 35.10
N GLN A 10 1.89 -1.86 35.24
CA GLN A 10 2.38 -1.04 34.13
C GLN A 10 3.45 -1.79 33.30
N GLU A 11 4.40 -2.45 33.95
CA GLU A 11 5.40 -3.28 33.28
C GLU A 11 4.76 -4.42 32.47
N ASN A 12 3.70 -5.04 33.01
CA ASN A 12 2.96 -6.08 32.29
C ASN A 12 2.17 -5.50 31.11
N ASP A 13 1.61 -4.31 31.22
CA ASP A 13 0.88 -3.63 30.13
C ASP A 13 1.86 -3.29 28.98
N GLU A 14 3.05 -2.76 29.30
CA GLU A 14 4.09 -2.50 28.31
C GLU A 14 4.53 -3.77 27.60
N ARG A 15 4.77 -4.87 28.35
CA ARG A 15 5.13 -6.18 27.78
C ARG A 15 4.04 -6.73 26.86
N LEU A 16 2.76 -6.55 27.21
CA LEU A 16 1.64 -7.00 26.40
C LEU A 16 1.55 -6.23 25.08
N LEU A 17 1.67 -4.91 25.13
CA LEU A 17 1.63 -4.07 23.92
C LEU A 17 2.84 -4.33 23.01
N GLU A 18 4.03 -4.53 23.57
CA GLU A 18 5.23 -4.89 22.81
C GLU A 18 5.06 -6.27 22.15
N ALA A 19 4.57 -7.25 22.89
CA ALA A 19 4.30 -8.60 22.38
C ALA A 19 3.21 -8.58 21.29
N ALA A 20 2.17 -7.74 21.44
CA ALA A 20 1.12 -7.59 20.45
C ALA A 20 1.63 -6.90 19.17
N LEU A 21 2.47 -5.86 19.29
CA LEU A 21 3.14 -5.24 18.16
C LEU A 21 3.99 -6.27 17.40
N ALA A 22 4.81 -7.04 18.10
CA ALA A 22 5.64 -8.07 17.50
C ALA A 22 4.80 -9.18 16.82
N GLU A 23 3.67 -9.56 17.42
CA GLU A 23 2.74 -10.54 16.83
C GLU A 23 2.08 -10.00 15.56
N ILE A 24 1.62 -8.73 15.55
CA ILE A 24 1.10 -8.07 14.33
C ILE A 24 2.15 -8.10 13.22
N VAL A 25 3.40 -7.79 13.54
CA VAL A 25 4.49 -7.81 12.55
C VAL A 25 4.76 -9.21 12.03
N GLU A 26 4.64 -10.24 12.86
CA GLU A 26 4.96 -11.62 12.49
C GLU A 26 3.82 -12.33 11.75
N VAL A 27 2.57 -12.17 12.19
CA VAL A 27 1.45 -12.96 11.65
C VAL A 27 0.35 -12.12 10.99
N GLY A 28 0.41 -10.79 11.08
CA GLY A 28 -0.62 -9.87 10.60
C GLY A 28 -1.79 -9.69 11.56
N VAL A 29 -2.54 -8.58 11.39
CA VAL A 29 -3.70 -8.26 12.25
C VAL A 29 -4.82 -9.30 12.11
N ASP A 30 -5.07 -9.84 10.91
CA ASP A 30 -6.13 -10.84 10.69
C ASP A 30 -5.89 -12.16 11.44
N ARG A 31 -4.64 -12.44 11.84
CA ARG A 31 -4.24 -13.64 12.60
C ARG A 31 -3.82 -13.35 14.03
N LEU A 32 -3.89 -12.08 14.44
CA LEU A 32 -3.60 -11.70 15.81
C LEU A 32 -4.51 -12.47 16.78
N GLY A 33 -3.92 -13.07 17.82
CA GLY A 33 -4.66 -13.88 18.78
C GLY A 33 -4.19 -13.66 20.21
N MET A 34 -5.14 -13.57 21.16
CA MET A 34 -4.87 -13.36 22.59
C MET A 34 -3.86 -14.39 23.16
N SER A 35 -3.96 -15.66 22.74
CA SER A 35 -3.06 -16.72 23.19
C SER A 35 -1.64 -16.56 22.67
N GLY A 36 -1.45 -16.11 21.42
CA GLY A 36 -0.14 -15.82 20.84
C GLY A 36 0.55 -14.70 21.58
N VAL A 37 -0.16 -13.60 21.79
CA VAL A 37 0.34 -12.43 22.54
C VAL A 37 0.68 -12.79 23.99
N ALA A 38 -0.19 -13.51 24.70
CA ALA A 38 0.07 -13.95 26.09
C ALA A 38 1.36 -14.77 26.20
N ARG A 39 1.52 -15.76 25.31
CA ARG A 39 2.71 -16.60 25.25
C ARG A 39 3.98 -15.77 25.01
N ARG A 40 3.94 -14.85 24.03
CA ARG A 40 5.06 -13.97 23.70
C ARG A 40 5.41 -13.03 24.85
N ALA A 41 4.42 -12.50 25.56
CA ALA A 41 4.60 -11.64 26.71
C ALA A 41 5.07 -12.41 27.97
N GLY A 42 5.03 -13.75 27.98
CA GLY A 42 5.29 -14.57 29.15
C GLY A 42 4.23 -14.37 30.24
N LEU A 43 2.97 -14.16 29.85
CA LEU A 43 1.83 -13.94 30.72
C LEU A 43 0.73 -14.96 30.44
N THR A 44 -0.25 -15.04 31.34
CA THR A 44 -1.43 -15.88 31.13
C THR A 44 -2.46 -15.19 30.24
N THR A 45 -3.24 -15.94 29.51
CA THR A 45 -4.37 -15.40 28.70
C THR A 45 -5.37 -14.65 29.59
N GLY A 46 -5.59 -15.11 30.83
CA GLY A 46 -6.43 -14.40 31.80
C GLY A 46 -5.91 -13.01 32.15
N ALA A 47 -4.60 -12.78 32.11
CA ALA A 47 -4.01 -11.46 32.33
C ALA A 47 -4.36 -10.48 31.18
N LEU A 48 -4.55 -10.97 29.95
CA LEU A 48 -5.00 -10.17 28.81
C LEU A 48 -6.49 -9.86 28.91
N TYR A 49 -7.32 -10.88 29.13
CA TYR A 49 -8.78 -10.68 29.25
C TYR A 49 -9.19 -9.82 30.44
N GLY A 50 -8.33 -9.63 31.43
CA GLY A 50 -8.52 -8.64 32.49
C GLY A 50 -8.25 -7.19 32.06
N ARG A 51 -7.77 -6.95 30.83
CA ARG A 51 -7.39 -5.65 30.28
C ARG A 51 -8.08 -5.31 28.97
N TYR A 52 -8.28 -6.29 28.13
CA TYR A 52 -8.87 -6.16 26.78
C TYR A 52 -9.98 -7.20 26.64
N GLU A 53 -11.17 -6.77 26.23
CA GLU A 53 -12.32 -7.66 26.05
C GLU A 53 -12.09 -8.65 24.91
N ASN A 54 -11.38 -8.19 23.84
CA ASN A 54 -11.11 -8.96 22.66
C ASN A 54 -9.79 -8.53 21.98
N VAL A 55 -9.43 -9.24 20.92
CA VAL A 55 -8.21 -8.99 20.16
C VAL A 55 -8.24 -7.68 19.35
N ASN A 56 -9.42 -7.20 18.98
CA ASN A 56 -9.58 -5.95 18.23
C ASN A 56 -9.30 -4.74 19.12
N GLU A 57 -9.78 -4.76 20.36
CA GLU A 57 -9.46 -3.75 21.37
C GLU A 57 -7.96 -3.71 21.65
N LEU A 58 -7.31 -4.88 21.73
CA LEU A 58 -5.85 -4.95 21.86
C LEU A 58 -5.15 -4.32 20.64
N ALA A 59 -5.62 -4.58 19.42
CA ALA A 59 -5.07 -3.97 18.21
C ALA A 59 -5.22 -2.44 18.22
N ALA A 60 -6.37 -1.91 18.67
CA ALA A 60 -6.61 -0.48 18.85
C ALA A 60 -5.68 0.13 19.91
N ALA A 61 -5.42 -0.59 21.00
CA ALA A 61 -4.46 -0.17 22.03
C ALA A 61 -3.01 -0.14 21.50
N VAL A 62 -2.61 -1.11 20.66
CA VAL A 62 -1.30 -1.10 19.99
C VAL A 62 -1.16 0.12 19.07
N TRP A 63 -2.19 0.44 18.28
CA TRP A 63 -2.20 1.66 17.47
C TRP A 63 -1.93 2.88 18.34
N THR A 64 -2.73 3.08 19.36
CA THR A 64 -2.71 4.30 20.19
C THR A 64 -1.40 4.43 20.98
N ALA A 65 -0.89 3.33 21.55
CA ALA A 65 0.21 3.38 22.50
C ALA A 65 1.59 3.16 21.88
N ARG A 66 1.69 2.54 20.68
CA ARG A 66 2.99 2.10 20.10
C ARG A 66 3.21 2.59 18.68
N VAL A 67 2.14 2.78 17.89
CA VAL A 67 2.28 2.97 16.44
C VAL A 67 2.02 4.41 16.02
N ARG A 68 0.91 4.98 16.44
CA ARG A 68 0.38 6.27 15.98
C ARG A 68 1.43 7.38 15.91
N ASP A 69 2.02 7.72 17.04
CA ASP A 69 2.89 8.90 17.14
C ASP A 69 4.17 8.71 16.34
N ALA A 70 4.80 7.55 16.43
CA ALA A 70 6.03 7.26 15.69
C ALA A 70 5.79 7.21 14.18
N HIS A 71 4.64 6.63 13.74
CA HIS A 71 4.28 6.59 12.33
C HIS A 71 3.98 7.99 11.79
N PHE A 72 3.21 8.80 12.49
CA PHE A 72 2.93 10.17 12.05
C PHE A 72 4.18 11.05 12.06
N GLN A 73 5.09 10.90 13.02
CA GLN A 73 6.40 11.56 12.97
C GLN A 73 7.23 11.17 11.75
N PHE A 74 7.16 9.90 11.34
CA PHE A 74 7.78 9.47 10.08
C PHE A 74 7.14 10.16 8.88
N LEU A 75 5.81 10.20 8.80
CA LEU A 75 5.10 10.88 7.71
C LEU A 75 5.33 12.40 7.73
N ASP A 76 5.45 13.02 8.91
CA ASP A 76 5.82 14.43 9.05
C ASP A 76 7.19 14.71 8.38
N ARG A 77 8.19 13.85 8.66
CA ARG A 77 9.50 13.95 7.98
C ARG A 77 9.39 13.80 6.47
N VAL A 78 8.54 12.89 5.98
CA VAL A 78 8.31 12.70 4.55
C VAL A 78 7.75 13.96 3.90
N ILE A 79 6.74 14.60 4.52
CA ILE A 79 6.16 15.83 3.99
C ILE A 79 7.19 16.97 4.02
N HIS A 80 7.92 17.16 5.11
CA HIS A 80 8.97 18.17 5.20
C HIS A 80 10.05 17.98 4.13
N ALA A 81 10.54 16.75 3.94
CA ALA A 81 11.59 16.47 2.97
C ALA A 81 11.12 16.61 1.52
N LEU A 82 9.98 16.03 1.16
CA LEU A 82 9.57 15.88 -0.23
C LEU A 82 8.72 17.05 -0.73
N VAL A 83 7.86 17.59 0.13
CA VAL A 83 6.87 18.61 -0.26
C VAL A 83 7.34 20.01 0.10
N ASP A 84 7.88 20.19 1.31
CA ASP A 84 8.37 21.49 1.77
C ASP A 84 9.81 21.76 1.34
N GLY A 85 10.55 20.72 0.90
CA GLY A 85 11.95 20.85 0.48
C GLY A 85 12.88 21.23 1.62
N ASP A 86 12.55 20.87 2.87
CA ASP A 86 13.34 21.18 4.06
C ASP A 86 14.68 20.42 4.02
N PRO A 87 15.82 21.11 3.87
CA PRO A 87 17.14 20.48 3.80
C PRO A 87 17.54 19.79 5.11
N SER A 88 16.90 20.12 6.24
CA SER A 88 17.15 19.46 7.52
C SER A 88 16.49 18.07 7.61
N ALA A 89 15.48 17.81 6.79
CA ALA A 89 14.83 16.52 6.69
C ALA A 89 15.64 15.60 5.76
N SER A 90 16.31 14.61 6.34
CA SER A 90 17.24 13.71 5.63
C SER A 90 16.52 12.76 4.67
N LEU A 91 16.69 12.94 3.36
CA LEU A 91 16.25 11.96 2.34
C LEU A 91 16.90 10.59 2.55
N ALA A 92 18.17 10.55 2.94
CA ALA A 92 18.89 9.31 3.24
C ALA A 92 18.25 8.55 4.43
N GLY A 93 17.74 9.29 5.43
CA GLY A 93 16.99 8.70 6.55
C GLY A 93 15.67 8.05 6.09
N ILE A 94 14.95 8.73 5.22
CA ILE A 94 13.72 8.17 4.61
C ILE A 94 14.06 6.96 3.75
N ALA A 95 15.04 7.04 2.85
CA ALA A 95 15.45 5.94 1.98
C ALA A 95 15.88 4.70 2.78
N ARG A 96 16.53 4.89 3.93
CA ARG A 96 16.90 3.79 4.83
C ARG A 96 15.68 3.10 5.43
N GLU A 97 14.70 3.84 5.94
CA GLU A 97 13.43 3.30 6.46
C GLU A 97 12.68 2.52 5.38
N LEU A 98 12.70 2.99 4.12
CA LEU A 98 12.07 2.29 3.01
C LEU A 98 12.77 0.99 2.62
N SER A 99 14.10 0.95 2.74
CA SER A 99 14.90 -0.24 2.45
C SER A 99 14.80 -1.31 3.56
N SER A 100 14.55 -0.88 4.79
CA SER A 100 14.40 -1.74 5.96
C SER A 100 13.35 -1.15 6.92
N PRO A 101 12.05 -1.33 6.61
CA PRO A 101 10.96 -0.76 7.39
C PRO A 101 10.99 -1.26 8.83
N SER A 102 10.81 -0.33 9.78
CA SER A 102 10.72 -0.65 11.20
C SER A 102 9.46 -1.47 11.52
N ALA A 103 9.46 -2.18 12.65
CA ALA A 103 8.30 -2.90 13.15
C ALA A 103 7.06 -1.99 13.27
N VAL A 104 7.28 -0.74 13.68
CA VAL A 104 6.21 0.27 13.78
C VAL A 104 5.63 0.61 12.41
N THR A 105 6.47 0.83 11.41
CA THR A 105 6.01 1.14 10.04
C THR A 105 5.23 -0.02 9.44
N ILE A 106 5.68 -1.24 9.63
CA ILE A 106 4.99 -2.44 9.16
C ILE A 106 3.63 -2.59 9.86
N ALA A 107 3.60 -2.49 11.19
CA ALA A 107 2.35 -2.57 11.95
C ALA A 107 1.39 -1.42 11.60
N ALA A 108 1.89 -0.22 11.31
CA ALA A 108 1.06 0.89 10.86
C ALA A 108 0.30 0.57 9.57
N LEU A 109 0.97 0.00 8.55
CA LEU A 109 0.31 -0.38 7.30
C LEU A 109 -0.75 -1.46 7.52
N GLU A 110 -0.47 -2.45 8.35
CA GLU A 110 -1.44 -3.49 8.74
C GLU A 110 -2.66 -2.88 9.44
N LEU A 111 -2.45 -2.07 10.48
CA LEU A 111 -3.52 -1.47 11.26
C LEU A 111 -4.36 -0.47 10.46
N LEU A 112 -3.72 0.38 9.65
CA LEU A 112 -4.40 1.32 8.74
C LEU A 112 -5.28 0.58 7.71
N ALA A 113 -4.77 -0.48 7.10
CA ALA A 113 -5.55 -1.27 6.14
C ALA A 113 -6.75 -1.97 6.80
N MET A 114 -6.59 -2.41 8.07
CA MET A 114 -7.62 -3.13 8.84
C MET A 114 -8.69 -2.22 9.43
N ALA A 115 -8.40 -0.94 9.68
CA ALA A 115 -9.33 0.00 10.33
C ALA A 115 -10.72 0.01 9.66
N ARG A 116 -10.79 -0.08 8.33
CA ARG A 116 -12.05 -0.16 7.57
C ARG A 116 -12.89 -1.43 7.82
N ARG A 117 -12.41 -2.41 8.58
CA ARG A 117 -13.04 -3.73 8.80
C ARG A 117 -13.20 -4.12 10.27
N ILE A 118 -12.63 -3.35 11.15
CA ILE A 118 -12.58 -3.61 12.60
C ILE A 118 -13.04 -2.34 13.29
N ASP A 119 -14.25 -2.38 13.84
CA ASP A 119 -14.92 -1.20 14.40
C ASP A 119 -14.09 -0.54 15.50
N GLU A 120 -13.53 -1.32 16.45
CA GLU A 120 -12.71 -0.80 17.55
C GLU A 120 -11.42 -0.10 17.04
N LEU A 121 -10.92 -0.55 15.89
CA LEU A 121 -9.75 0.06 15.27
C LEU A 121 -10.14 1.29 14.45
N GLU A 122 -11.28 1.26 13.75
CA GLU A 122 -11.82 2.41 13.01
C GLU A 122 -12.06 3.59 13.92
N GLU A 123 -12.62 3.36 15.11
CA GLU A 123 -12.92 4.39 16.12
C GLU A 123 -11.68 5.19 16.56
N VAL A 124 -10.51 4.60 16.58
CA VAL A 124 -9.25 5.29 16.98
C VAL A 124 -8.43 5.75 15.78
N VAL A 125 -8.35 4.96 14.72
CA VAL A 125 -7.49 5.26 13.55
C VAL A 125 -8.06 6.39 12.70
N THR A 126 -9.36 6.36 12.42
CA THR A 126 -9.98 7.34 11.52
C THR A 126 -9.86 8.78 12.04
N PRO A 127 -10.19 9.10 13.30
CA PRO A 127 -10.01 10.45 13.83
C PRO A 127 -8.54 10.90 13.85
N ASP A 128 -7.62 9.99 14.16
CA ASP A 128 -6.18 10.28 14.18
C ASP A 128 -5.66 10.65 12.78
N VAL A 129 -6.03 9.86 11.75
CA VAL A 129 -5.69 10.11 10.35
C VAL A 129 -6.32 11.43 9.87
N GLU A 130 -7.59 11.67 10.13
CA GLU A 130 -8.28 12.90 9.74
C GLU A 130 -7.64 14.13 10.39
N SER A 131 -7.26 14.05 11.67
CA SER A 131 -6.53 15.10 12.39
C SER A 131 -5.19 15.37 11.75
N TRP A 132 -4.42 14.33 11.41
CA TRP A 132 -3.13 14.45 10.74
C TRP A 132 -3.27 15.07 9.34
N LEU A 133 -4.22 14.58 8.52
CA LEU A 133 -4.50 15.13 7.18
C LEU A 133 -4.92 16.60 7.23
N THR A 134 -5.68 17.00 8.25
CA THR A 134 -6.11 18.39 8.45
C THR A 134 -4.92 19.29 8.81
N ARG A 135 -4.07 18.85 9.74
CA ARG A 135 -2.83 19.57 10.13
C ARG A 135 -1.93 19.84 8.93
N TRP A 136 -1.77 18.87 8.05
CA TRP A 136 -0.93 18.95 6.86
C TRP A 136 -1.63 19.55 5.65
N ARG A 137 -2.88 19.98 5.78
CA ARG A 137 -3.68 20.54 4.69
C ARG A 137 -3.78 19.61 3.48
N VAL A 138 -3.97 18.31 3.74
CA VAL A 138 -4.08 17.27 2.71
C VAL A 138 -5.54 16.84 2.48
N GLY A 139 -6.45 17.25 3.36
CA GLY A 139 -7.88 16.91 3.28
C GLY A 139 -8.59 17.43 2.02
N PRO A 140 -9.80 16.95 1.72
CA PRO A 140 -10.51 17.22 0.45
C PRO A 140 -10.93 18.69 0.26
N ARG A 141 -11.00 19.48 1.33
CA ARG A 141 -11.44 20.88 1.30
C ARG A 141 -10.30 21.89 1.22
N VAL A 142 -9.07 21.44 1.03
CA VAL A 142 -7.89 22.29 0.94
C VAL A 142 -7.91 23.09 -0.36
N ARG A 143 -7.66 24.42 -0.27
CA ARG A 143 -7.62 25.33 -1.43
C ARG A 143 -6.35 25.15 -2.27
N ASP A 144 -5.23 24.90 -1.65
CA ASP A 144 -3.96 24.63 -2.34
C ASP A 144 -3.98 23.19 -2.91
N ARG A 145 -4.50 23.08 -4.14
CA ARG A 145 -4.65 21.81 -4.85
C ARG A 145 -3.30 21.19 -5.17
N ARG A 146 -2.31 22.04 -5.51
CA ARG A 146 -0.96 21.58 -5.86
C ARG A 146 -0.29 20.92 -4.66
N ARG A 147 -0.18 21.62 -3.54
CA ARG A 147 0.42 21.09 -2.31
C ARG A 147 -0.29 19.81 -1.86
N ARG A 148 -1.62 19.79 -1.96
CA ARG A 148 -2.40 18.59 -1.65
C ARG A 148 -2.01 17.41 -2.54
N ALA A 149 -1.90 17.61 -3.86
CA ALA A 149 -1.51 16.55 -4.79
C ALA A 149 -0.09 16.05 -4.51
N GLN A 150 0.86 16.95 -4.25
CA GLN A 150 2.24 16.64 -3.89
C GLN A 150 2.32 15.82 -2.58
N ALA A 151 1.57 16.20 -1.55
CA ALA A 151 1.53 15.46 -0.28
C ALA A 151 0.93 14.06 -0.45
N LEU A 152 -0.20 13.93 -1.16
CA LEU A 152 -0.80 12.62 -1.46
C LEU A 152 0.15 11.73 -2.27
N PHE A 153 0.90 12.31 -3.22
CA PHE A 153 1.92 11.58 -3.97
C PHE A 153 3.07 11.14 -3.07
N ALA A 154 3.57 12.02 -2.20
CA ALA A 154 4.66 11.68 -1.28
C ALA A 154 4.29 10.52 -0.35
N LEU A 155 3.07 10.52 0.20
CA LEU A 155 2.53 9.40 0.97
C LEU A 155 2.43 8.13 0.12
N GLY A 156 1.87 8.26 -1.09
CA GLY A 156 1.77 7.15 -2.04
C GLY A 156 3.13 6.58 -2.42
N ALA A 157 4.14 7.42 -2.66
CA ALA A 157 5.49 6.99 -2.98
C ALA A 157 6.10 6.16 -1.84
N VAL A 158 6.02 6.66 -0.61
CA VAL A 158 6.61 6.01 0.57
C VAL A 158 5.90 4.69 0.88
N TRP A 159 4.58 4.70 1.03
CA TRP A 159 3.83 3.48 1.32
C TRP A 159 3.89 2.48 0.16
N GLY A 160 3.91 2.98 -1.08
CA GLY A 160 4.02 2.14 -2.26
C GLY A 160 5.34 1.38 -2.33
N VAL A 161 6.45 2.05 -2.05
CA VAL A 161 7.78 1.42 -1.99
C VAL A 161 7.83 0.34 -0.92
N ILE A 162 7.32 0.61 0.29
CA ILE A 162 7.28 -0.36 1.38
C ILE A 162 6.41 -1.58 0.98
N LEU A 163 5.19 -1.34 0.51
CA LEU A 163 4.28 -2.40 0.09
C LEU A 163 4.86 -3.23 -1.07
N HIS A 164 5.46 -2.57 -2.06
CA HIS A 164 6.05 -3.25 -3.22
C HIS A 164 7.21 -4.19 -2.82
N ALA A 165 7.96 -3.85 -1.77
CA ALA A 165 9.06 -4.64 -1.26
C ALA A 165 8.62 -5.79 -0.32
N MET A 166 7.36 -5.83 0.13
CA MET A 166 6.89 -6.84 1.10
C MET A 166 7.03 -8.29 0.65
N PRO A 167 6.77 -8.68 -0.62
CA PRO A 167 6.97 -10.06 -1.06
C PRO A 167 8.42 -10.49 -0.97
N LYS A 168 9.34 -9.58 -1.33
CA LYS A 168 10.78 -9.79 -1.28
C LYS A 168 11.52 -8.46 -1.26
N ALA A 169 12.19 -8.18 -0.16
CA ALA A 169 13.07 -7.02 -0.03
C ALA A 169 14.24 -7.13 -1.02
N ARG A 170 14.58 -6.01 -1.67
CA ARG A 170 15.70 -5.88 -2.60
C ARG A 170 16.50 -4.62 -2.28
N PRO A 171 17.81 -4.62 -2.47
CA PRO A 171 18.61 -3.41 -2.35
C PRO A 171 18.31 -2.49 -3.54
N VAL A 172 17.60 -1.40 -3.29
CA VAL A 172 17.28 -0.38 -4.28
C VAL A 172 17.70 0.99 -3.73
N GLU A 173 18.37 1.77 -4.57
CA GLU A 173 18.77 3.14 -4.21
C GLU A 173 17.59 4.09 -4.43
N TRP A 174 16.81 4.35 -3.39
CA TRP A 174 15.63 5.21 -3.46
C TRP A 174 15.93 6.71 -3.41
N GLU A 175 17.07 7.10 -2.84
CA GLU A 175 17.43 8.51 -2.64
C GLU A 175 17.40 9.34 -3.93
N PRO A 176 17.93 8.87 -5.08
CA PRO A 176 17.86 9.62 -6.33
C PRO A 176 16.42 9.90 -6.79
N MET A 177 15.50 8.95 -6.59
CA MET A 177 14.09 9.11 -6.96
C MET A 177 13.40 10.16 -6.09
N PHE A 178 13.65 10.14 -4.79
CA PHE A 178 13.11 11.14 -3.86
C PHE A 178 13.74 12.52 -4.07
N ALA A 179 15.04 12.59 -4.32
CA ALA A 179 15.72 13.85 -4.65
C ALA A 179 15.16 14.48 -5.94
N ARG A 180 14.90 13.67 -6.98
CA ARG A 180 14.21 14.13 -8.20
C ARG A 180 12.81 14.66 -7.88
N THR A 181 12.05 13.92 -7.08
CA THR A 181 10.70 14.32 -6.66
C THR A 181 10.71 15.68 -5.96
N THR A 182 11.62 15.88 -4.99
CA THR A 182 11.76 17.15 -4.27
C THR A 182 12.11 18.31 -5.22
N ARG A 183 13.10 18.11 -6.12
CA ARG A 183 13.46 19.13 -7.12
C ARG A 183 12.28 19.47 -8.03
N SER A 184 11.53 18.48 -8.48
CA SER A 184 10.37 18.67 -9.34
C SER A 184 9.24 19.41 -8.63
N PHE A 185 9.04 19.16 -7.35
CA PHE A 185 8.03 19.84 -6.56
C PHE A 185 8.38 21.31 -6.28
N ALA A 186 9.65 21.64 -6.27
CA ALA A 186 10.13 23.04 -6.14
C ALA A 186 10.01 23.84 -7.46
N GLN A 187 9.85 23.18 -8.62
CA GLN A 187 9.74 23.88 -9.91
C GLN A 187 8.44 24.71 -9.97
N PRO A 188 8.46 25.88 -10.61
CA PRO A 188 7.23 26.60 -10.93
C PRO A 188 6.27 25.72 -11.72
N TYR A 189 4.98 25.84 -11.43
CA TYR A 189 3.94 25.12 -12.14
C TYR A 189 2.71 26.03 -12.29
N ASP A 190 2.39 26.34 -13.51
CA ASP A 190 1.18 27.09 -13.83
C ASP A 190 0.01 26.12 -13.90
N GLU A 191 -0.96 26.28 -12.98
CA GLU A 191 -2.16 25.46 -12.98
C GLU A 191 -2.94 25.68 -14.28
N PRO A 192 -3.23 24.61 -15.06
CA PRO A 192 -4.05 24.75 -16.25
C PRO A 192 -5.44 25.26 -15.90
N GLY A 193 -5.96 26.20 -16.70
CA GLY A 193 -7.30 26.75 -16.52
C GLY A 193 -8.41 25.76 -16.88
N ASP A 194 -8.09 24.66 -17.56
CA ASP A 194 -9.01 23.61 -17.96
C ASP A 194 -9.24 22.58 -16.84
N ARG A 195 -10.42 21.93 -16.88
CA ARG A 195 -10.75 20.86 -15.95
C ARG A 195 -9.88 19.64 -16.21
N PHE A 196 -9.27 19.09 -15.16
CA PHE A 196 -8.61 17.77 -15.24
C PHE A 196 -9.62 16.67 -15.58
N VAL A 197 -9.32 15.89 -16.60
CA VAL A 197 -10.08 14.72 -17.03
C VAL A 197 -9.17 13.50 -16.96
N ALA A 198 -9.55 12.56 -16.11
CA ALA A 198 -8.90 11.27 -16.04
C ALA A 198 -9.27 10.38 -17.23
N GLU A 199 -8.38 9.49 -17.61
CA GLU A 199 -8.66 8.47 -18.61
C GLU A 199 -9.88 7.63 -18.18
N ALA A 200 -10.76 7.31 -19.13
CA ALA A 200 -11.87 6.39 -18.87
C ALA A 200 -11.32 4.98 -18.59
N ALA A 201 -11.64 4.45 -17.43
CA ALA A 201 -11.12 3.15 -17.00
C ALA A 201 -12.26 2.22 -16.59
N GLY A 202 -12.29 1.03 -17.20
CA GLY A 202 -13.20 -0.06 -16.82
C GLY A 202 -12.72 -0.82 -15.60
N ALA A 203 -13.60 -1.68 -15.05
CA ALA A 203 -13.23 -2.63 -14.01
C ALA A 203 -12.19 -3.64 -14.55
N VAL A 204 -11.22 -4.01 -13.71
CA VAL A 204 -10.27 -5.08 -14.04
C VAL A 204 -11.00 -6.42 -13.95
N ARG A 205 -10.89 -7.24 -15.00
CA ARG A 205 -11.54 -8.55 -15.11
C ARG A 205 -10.54 -9.59 -15.58
N ALA A 206 -10.72 -10.81 -15.09
CA ALA A 206 -9.95 -11.95 -15.57
C ALA A 206 -10.31 -12.31 -17.01
N ASN A 207 -9.30 -12.68 -17.79
CA ASN A 207 -9.46 -13.16 -19.16
C ASN A 207 -8.49 -14.32 -19.43
N VAL A 208 -8.86 -15.52 -18.98
CA VAL A 208 -8.09 -16.77 -19.18
C VAL A 208 -8.77 -17.75 -20.14
N GLY A 209 -9.81 -17.30 -20.85
CA GLY A 209 -10.51 -18.12 -21.85
C GLY A 209 -11.57 -19.08 -21.30
N ASP A 210 -11.59 -19.41 -20.00
CA ASP A 210 -12.61 -20.21 -19.33
C ASP A 210 -13.53 -19.33 -18.49
N ALA A 211 -14.82 -19.32 -18.81
CA ALA A 211 -15.80 -18.44 -18.16
C ALA A 211 -15.95 -18.73 -16.65
N SER A 212 -15.90 -20.01 -16.24
CA SER A 212 -16.01 -20.40 -14.83
C SER A 212 -14.75 -20.00 -14.05
N GLN A 213 -13.57 -20.13 -14.67
CA GLN A 213 -12.31 -19.71 -14.07
C GLN A 213 -12.24 -18.19 -13.96
N ASN A 214 -12.65 -17.46 -14.99
CA ASN A 214 -12.77 -16.00 -14.93
C ASN A 214 -13.70 -15.56 -13.79
N ALA A 215 -14.88 -16.19 -13.65
CA ALA A 215 -15.82 -15.90 -12.58
C ALA A 215 -15.23 -16.19 -11.18
N LEU A 216 -14.43 -17.23 -11.02
CA LEU A 216 -13.74 -17.54 -9.77
C LEU A 216 -12.68 -16.48 -9.45
N ILE A 217 -11.83 -16.14 -10.40
CA ILE A 217 -10.76 -15.15 -10.23
C ILE A 217 -11.33 -13.76 -9.90
N ASP A 218 -12.36 -13.31 -10.64
CA ASP A 218 -13.07 -12.06 -10.36
C ASP A 218 -13.72 -12.07 -8.96
N SER A 219 -14.25 -13.23 -8.55
CA SER A 219 -14.85 -13.40 -7.23
C SER A 219 -13.81 -13.37 -6.11
N VAL A 220 -12.61 -13.91 -6.33
CA VAL A 220 -11.46 -13.76 -5.41
C VAL A 220 -11.16 -12.30 -5.19
N SER A 221 -10.93 -11.54 -6.26
CA SER A 221 -10.62 -10.12 -6.18
C SER A 221 -11.65 -9.34 -5.36
N ALA A 222 -12.93 -9.52 -5.67
CA ALA A 222 -14.02 -8.82 -5.01
C ALA A 222 -14.23 -9.25 -3.54
N ILE A 223 -14.04 -10.53 -3.20
CA ILE A 223 -14.17 -11.02 -1.82
C ILE A 223 -12.96 -10.57 -0.99
N ALA A 224 -11.73 -10.74 -1.49
CA ALA A 224 -10.53 -10.31 -0.79
C ALA A 224 -10.54 -8.78 -0.55
N ALA A 225 -10.96 -7.99 -1.53
CA ALA A 225 -11.11 -6.54 -1.37
C ALA A 225 -12.08 -6.17 -0.24
N ARG A 226 -13.11 -6.98 0.02
CA ARG A 226 -14.13 -6.69 1.03
C ARG A 226 -13.77 -7.19 2.42
N VAL A 227 -13.24 -8.42 2.54
CA VAL A 227 -13.04 -9.08 3.84
C VAL A 227 -11.59 -9.38 4.19
N GLY A 228 -10.66 -9.07 3.29
CA GLY A 228 -9.24 -9.43 3.41
C GLY A 228 -8.91 -10.80 2.83
N PHE A 229 -7.62 -11.03 2.61
CA PHE A 229 -7.10 -12.21 1.95
C PHE A 229 -7.34 -13.48 2.78
N ASP A 230 -7.07 -13.43 4.09
CA ASP A 230 -7.22 -14.57 4.99
C ASP A 230 -8.68 -14.98 5.19
N ARG A 231 -9.60 -14.02 5.23
CA ARG A 231 -11.04 -14.23 5.41
C ARG A 231 -11.81 -14.55 4.11
N ALA A 232 -11.13 -14.52 2.96
CA ALA A 232 -11.69 -14.94 1.67
C ALA A 232 -11.79 -16.47 1.60
N THR A 233 -12.91 -17.05 2.08
CA THR A 233 -13.13 -18.51 2.12
C THR A 233 -13.58 -19.06 0.77
N ALA A 234 -13.24 -20.32 0.46
CA ALA A 234 -13.67 -20.99 -0.77
C ALA A 234 -15.21 -20.96 -0.97
N SER A 235 -15.99 -21.13 0.10
CA SER A 235 -17.45 -21.06 0.04
C SER A 235 -17.98 -19.67 -0.32
N ARG A 236 -17.35 -18.59 0.17
CA ARG A 236 -17.72 -17.20 -0.20
C ARG A 236 -17.39 -16.91 -1.65
N ILE A 237 -16.22 -17.37 -2.12
CA ILE A 237 -15.75 -17.19 -3.50
C ILE A 237 -16.68 -17.97 -4.45
N ALA A 238 -16.92 -19.26 -4.19
CA ALA A 238 -17.80 -20.10 -5.02
C ALA A 238 -19.21 -19.52 -5.13
N ARG A 239 -19.82 -19.14 -3.99
CA ARG A 239 -21.16 -18.53 -3.98
C ARG A 239 -21.24 -17.26 -4.82
N ARG A 240 -20.22 -16.39 -4.75
CA ARG A 240 -20.16 -15.17 -5.57
C ARG A 240 -20.00 -15.49 -7.06
N ALA A 241 -19.26 -16.55 -7.40
CA ALA A 241 -19.07 -17.01 -8.77
C ALA A 241 -20.28 -17.79 -9.33
N ASN A 242 -21.35 -17.98 -8.56
CA ASN A 242 -22.47 -18.87 -8.85
C ASN A 242 -22.03 -20.33 -9.13
N LEU A 243 -21.03 -20.80 -8.40
CA LEU A 243 -20.46 -22.13 -8.47
C LEU A 243 -20.54 -22.82 -7.11
N THR A 244 -20.27 -24.14 -7.11
CA THR A 244 -20.11 -24.90 -5.86
C THR A 244 -18.67 -24.86 -5.38
N SER A 245 -18.45 -25.10 -4.08
CA SER A 245 -17.07 -25.25 -3.55
C SER A 245 -16.34 -26.43 -4.21
N GLY A 246 -17.06 -27.49 -4.63
CA GLY A 246 -16.49 -28.59 -5.40
C GLY A 246 -15.92 -28.17 -6.75
N ALA A 247 -16.49 -27.14 -7.40
CA ALA A 247 -15.94 -26.60 -8.64
C ALA A 247 -14.58 -25.90 -8.43
N ILE A 248 -14.31 -25.36 -7.23
CA ILE A 248 -12.99 -24.83 -6.88
C ILE A 248 -12.00 -26.00 -6.75
N TYR A 249 -12.31 -26.99 -5.93
CA TYR A 249 -11.40 -28.10 -5.65
C TYR A 249 -11.23 -29.09 -6.82
N ALA A 250 -12.07 -28.99 -7.86
CA ALA A 250 -11.84 -29.67 -9.13
C ALA A 250 -10.71 -29.03 -9.98
N ARG A 251 -10.33 -27.77 -9.67
CA ARG A 251 -9.32 -27.00 -10.41
C ARG A 251 -8.09 -26.64 -9.59
N TYR A 252 -8.24 -26.52 -8.29
CA TYR A 252 -7.21 -26.06 -7.35
C TYR A 252 -7.13 -27.02 -6.17
N GLU A 253 -5.93 -27.42 -5.81
CA GLU A 253 -5.74 -28.32 -4.64
C GLU A 253 -6.07 -27.59 -3.33
N THR A 254 -5.77 -26.30 -3.28
CA THR A 254 -5.97 -25.47 -2.09
C THR A 254 -6.64 -24.12 -2.41
N LYS A 255 -7.23 -23.51 -1.38
CA LYS A 255 -7.66 -22.11 -1.46
C LYS A 255 -6.49 -21.17 -1.77
N SER A 256 -5.31 -21.44 -1.21
CA SER A 256 -4.11 -20.60 -1.40
C SER A 256 -3.68 -20.57 -2.87
N GLU A 257 -3.72 -21.70 -3.54
CA GLU A 257 -3.45 -21.81 -4.98
C GLU A 257 -4.41 -20.96 -5.82
N LEU A 258 -5.72 -21.05 -5.56
CA LEU A 258 -6.71 -20.18 -6.23
C LEU A 258 -6.41 -18.69 -5.99
N LEU A 259 -6.09 -18.32 -4.75
CA LEU A 259 -5.78 -16.93 -4.41
C LEU A 259 -4.50 -16.45 -5.11
N SER A 260 -3.44 -17.27 -5.13
CA SER A 260 -2.18 -16.99 -5.81
C SER A 260 -2.38 -16.86 -7.32
N GLN A 261 -3.18 -17.75 -7.93
CA GLN A 261 -3.50 -17.66 -9.34
C GLN A 261 -4.32 -16.42 -9.69
N ALA A 262 -5.26 -16.01 -8.84
CA ALA A 262 -6.00 -14.76 -9.05
C ALA A 262 -5.08 -13.54 -9.06
N VAL A 263 -4.10 -13.51 -8.16
CA VAL A 263 -3.05 -12.47 -8.16
C VAL A 263 -2.22 -12.54 -9.43
N GLU A 264 -1.75 -13.73 -9.81
CA GLU A 264 -0.95 -13.93 -11.02
C GLU A 264 -1.67 -13.41 -12.28
N VAL A 265 -2.89 -13.87 -12.50
CA VAL A 265 -3.67 -13.52 -13.71
C VAL A 265 -3.98 -12.03 -13.75
N LEU A 266 -4.58 -11.50 -12.69
CA LEU A 266 -5.06 -10.11 -12.68
C LEU A 266 -3.89 -9.10 -12.65
N LEU A 267 -2.82 -9.41 -11.92
CA LEU A 267 -1.66 -8.50 -11.83
C LEU A 267 -0.82 -8.57 -13.11
N ALA A 268 -0.56 -9.76 -13.66
CA ALA A 268 0.23 -9.89 -14.89
C ALA A 268 -0.47 -9.22 -16.07
N GLN A 269 -1.79 -9.44 -16.25
CA GLN A 269 -2.57 -8.75 -17.28
C GLN A 269 -2.48 -7.23 -17.12
N ARG A 270 -2.65 -6.74 -15.88
CA ARG A 270 -2.62 -5.28 -15.63
C ARG A 270 -1.23 -4.68 -15.83
N LEU A 271 -0.16 -5.34 -15.39
CA LEU A 271 1.20 -4.85 -15.60
C LEU A 271 1.60 -4.87 -17.08
N ALA A 272 1.12 -5.85 -17.86
CA ALA A 272 1.30 -5.86 -19.30
C ALA A 272 0.56 -4.69 -19.98
N ASP A 273 -0.69 -4.43 -19.60
CA ASP A 273 -1.46 -3.28 -20.08
C ASP A 273 -0.77 -1.96 -19.71
N ASP A 274 -0.25 -1.85 -18.49
CA ASP A 274 0.45 -0.68 -18.01
C ASP A 274 1.78 -0.47 -18.77
N LEU A 275 2.49 -1.54 -19.12
CA LEU A 275 3.72 -1.45 -19.95
C LEU A 275 3.39 -0.89 -21.33
N VAL A 276 2.35 -1.41 -22.00
CA VAL A 276 1.90 -0.91 -23.31
C VAL A 276 1.50 0.56 -23.20
N ALA A 277 0.69 0.91 -22.18
CA ALA A 277 0.30 2.29 -21.93
C ALA A 277 1.50 3.21 -21.70
N ASN A 278 2.49 2.78 -20.89
CA ASN A 278 3.71 3.54 -20.63
C ASN A 278 4.56 3.74 -21.89
N THR A 279 4.63 2.76 -22.81
CA THR A 279 5.31 2.92 -24.09
C THR A 279 4.66 4.05 -24.90
N TYR A 280 3.33 4.12 -24.94
CA TYR A 280 2.61 5.24 -25.55
C TYR A 280 2.85 6.56 -24.82
N LEU A 281 2.91 6.54 -23.49
CA LEU A 281 3.17 7.74 -22.68
C LEU A 281 4.50 8.40 -23.04
N PHE A 282 5.57 7.61 -23.24
CA PHE A 282 6.88 8.15 -23.64
C PHE A 282 6.91 8.79 -25.05
N THR A 283 5.93 8.47 -25.90
CA THR A 283 5.76 9.09 -27.21
C THR A 283 4.74 10.25 -27.20
N ALA A 284 4.06 10.50 -26.08
CA ALA A 284 3.10 11.58 -25.96
C ALA A 284 3.80 12.95 -26.01
N PRO A 285 3.22 13.96 -26.65
CA PRO A 285 3.77 15.32 -26.66
C PRO A 285 3.91 15.95 -25.26
N ASP A 286 3.07 15.53 -24.31
CA ASP A 286 3.12 15.93 -22.90
C ASP A 286 2.97 14.66 -22.04
N VAL A 287 4.11 14.05 -21.74
CA VAL A 287 4.19 12.82 -20.93
C VAL A 287 3.60 13.03 -19.54
N GLY A 288 3.81 14.19 -18.94
CA GLY A 288 3.30 14.52 -17.61
C GLY A 288 1.78 14.55 -17.56
N ARG A 289 1.12 15.21 -18.53
CA ARG A 289 -0.35 15.22 -18.62
C ARG A 289 -0.92 13.84 -18.91
N ALA A 290 -0.30 13.10 -19.80
CA ALA A 290 -0.73 11.74 -20.14
C ALA A 290 -0.64 10.81 -18.93
N THR A 291 0.49 10.83 -18.20
CA THR A 291 0.66 10.06 -16.94
C THR A 291 -0.36 10.46 -15.87
N ALA A 292 -0.60 11.76 -15.69
CA ALA A 292 -1.63 12.24 -14.77
C ALA A 292 -3.02 11.66 -15.10
N SER A 293 -3.38 11.62 -16.39
CA SER A 293 -4.65 11.07 -16.87
C SER A 293 -4.78 9.57 -16.58
N VAL A 294 -3.74 8.79 -16.85
CA VAL A 294 -3.68 7.33 -16.58
C VAL A 294 -3.80 7.05 -15.06
N ILE A 295 -3.08 7.79 -14.23
CA ILE A 295 -3.18 7.65 -12.76
C ILE A 295 -4.58 8.04 -12.27
N GLY A 296 -5.17 9.09 -12.80
CA GLY A 296 -6.56 9.44 -12.50
C GLY A 296 -7.54 8.32 -12.87
N GLY A 297 -7.36 7.69 -14.02
CA GLY A 297 -8.12 6.53 -14.48
C GLY A 297 -7.91 5.31 -13.57
N TYR A 298 -6.67 5.04 -13.15
CA TYR A 298 -6.37 4.00 -12.17
C TYR A 298 -7.12 4.21 -10.84
N LEU A 299 -7.22 5.45 -10.37
CA LEU A 299 -7.90 5.82 -9.12
C LEU A 299 -9.42 5.94 -9.25
N SER A 300 -9.99 5.71 -10.43
CA SER A 300 -11.43 5.79 -10.67
C SER A 300 -12.24 4.73 -9.93
N ALA A 301 -13.52 4.99 -9.70
CA ALA A 301 -14.41 4.09 -8.96
C ALA A 301 -14.50 2.66 -9.53
N PRO A 302 -14.56 2.42 -10.86
CA PRO A 302 -14.64 1.06 -11.40
C PRO A 302 -13.44 0.16 -11.05
N ARG A 303 -12.29 0.76 -10.70
CA ARG A 303 -11.07 0.04 -10.32
C ARG A 303 -10.86 -0.10 -8.81
N ARG A 304 -11.81 0.34 -7.98
CA ARG A 304 -11.64 0.36 -6.52
C ARG A 304 -11.40 -1.03 -5.94
N ASP A 305 -12.21 -2.04 -6.30
CA ASP A 305 -12.05 -3.40 -5.78
C ASP A 305 -10.69 -3.99 -6.18
N TRP A 306 -10.24 -3.74 -7.40
CA TRP A 306 -8.92 -4.12 -7.87
C TRP A 306 -7.78 -3.49 -7.04
N ARG A 307 -7.86 -2.19 -6.77
CA ARG A 307 -6.85 -1.48 -5.96
C ARG A 307 -6.76 -2.07 -4.56
N ILE A 308 -7.91 -2.27 -3.91
CA ILE A 308 -7.96 -2.86 -2.57
C ILE A 308 -7.40 -4.29 -2.59
N PHE A 309 -7.82 -5.12 -3.55
CA PHE A 309 -7.30 -6.47 -3.71
C PHE A 309 -5.77 -6.50 -3.84
N ARG A 310 -5.21 -5.57 -4.62
CA ARG A 310 -3.76 -5.45 -4.80
C ARG A 310 -3.04 -5.11 -3.48
N VAL A 311 -3.57 -4.18 -2.72
CA VAL A 311 -3.03 -3.83 -1.38
C VAL A 311 -3.11 -5.03 -0.43
N GLU A 312 -4.27 -5.69 -0.36
CA GLU A 312 -4.47 -6.87 0.49
C GLU A 312 -3.51 -8.00 0.11
N ALA A 313 -3.27 -8.22 -1.17
CA ALA A 313 -2.32 -9.24 -1.63
C ALA A 313 -0.88 -8.94 -1.18
N GLN A 314 -0.44 -7.67 -1.23
CA GLN A 314 0.90 -7.28 -0.78
C GLN A 314 1.06 -7.45 0.73
N LEU A 315 0.07 -7.05 1.52
CA LEU A 315 0.09 -7.25 2.98
C LEU A 315 0.11 -8.74 3.33
N ALA A 316 -0.76 -9.53 2.69
CA ALA A 316 -0.83 -10.97 2.93
C ALA A 316 0.44 -11.73 2.51
N ALA A 317 1.17 -11.25 1.50
CA ALA A 317 2.40 -11.88 1.03
C ALA A 317 3.46 -12.05 2.13
N ARG A 318 3.47 -11.20 3.15
CA ARG A 318 4.37 -11.32 4.30
C ARG A 318 4.18 -12.63 5.08
N HIS A 319 2.99 -13.20 5.02
CA HIS A 319 2.59 -14.34 5.82
C HIS A 319 2.24 -15.58 4.98
N HIS A 320 2.28 -15.46 3.64
CA HIS A 320 1.97 -16.51 2.68
C HIS A 320 3.09 -16.66 1.66
N ALA A 321 4.00 -17.60 1.88
CA ALA A 321 5.21 -17.79 1.06
C ALA A 321 4.89 -18.03 -0.44
N GLU A 322 3.84 -18.78 -0.76
CA GLU A 322 3.40 -19.04 -2.13
C GLU A 322 2.94 -17.75 -2.83
N LEU A 323 2.15 -16.93 -2.12
CA LEU A 323 1.70 -15.63 -2.63
C LEU A 323 2.88 -14.67 -2.81
N ALA A 324 3.83 -14.65 -1.86
CA ALA A 324 5.03 -13.84 -1.96
C ALA A 324 5.86 -14.21 -3.20
N ALA A 325 6.04 -15.52 -3.45
CA ALA A 325 6.74 -16.02 -4.62
C ALA A 325 6.02 -15.64 -5.93
N THR A 326 4.69 -15.72 -5.95
CA THR A 326 3.88 -15.33 -7.11
C THR A 326 4.00 -13.83 -7.39
N LEU A 327 3.85 -12.98 -6.36
CA LEU A 327 4.01 -11.53 -6.50
C LEU A 327 5.42 -11.15 -6.96
N ASP A 328 6.46 -11.71 -6.34
CA ASP A 328 7.86 -11.46 -6.75
C ASP A 328 8.06 -11.83 -8.23
N ARG A 329 7.63 -13.00 -8.65
CA ARG A 329 7.75 -13.46 -10.03
C ARG A 329 7.06 -12.54 -11.04
N VAL A 330 5.82 -12.13 -10.75
CA VAL A 330 5.02 -11.27 -11.64
C VAL A 330 5.61 -9.85 -11.71
N GLN A 331 6.00 -9.28 -10.57
CA GLN A 331 6.61 -7.95 -10.50
C GLN A 331 7.95 -7.92 -11.23
N GLU A 332 8.82 -8.90 -11.01
CA GLU A 332 10.12 -8.99 -11.68
C GLU A 332 10.01 -9.23 -13.19
N ALA A 333 9.00 -9.98 -13.63
CA ALA A 333 8.75 -10.14 -15.05
C ALA A 333 8.39 -8.80 -15.72
N ALA A 334 7.54 -8.01 -15.06
CA ALA A 334 7.17 -6.68 -15.57
C ALA A 334 8.35 -5.69 -15.54
N ILE A 335 9.21 -5.74 -14.50
CA ILE A 335 10.39 -4.90 -14.42
C ILE A 335 11.36 -5.26 -15.55
N ARG A 336 11.64 -6.54 -15.79
CA ARG A 336 12.48 -6.97 -16.92
C ARG A 336 11.95 -6.48 -18.26
N ALA A 337 10.64 -6.64 -18.51
CA ALA A 337 10.04 -6.17 -19.75
C ALA A 337 10.15 -4.63 -19.91
N TYR A 338 10.05 -3.88 -18.80
CA TYR A 338 10.28 -2.45 -18.81
C TYR A 338 11.72 -2.07 -19.12
N LEU A 339 12.70 -2.75 -18.51
CA LEU A 339 14.13 -2.55 -18.78
C LEU A 339 14.51 -2.89 -20.22
N GLU A 340 13.96 -3.97 -20.76
CA GLU A 340 14.15 -4.37 -22.17
C GLU A 340 13.58 -3.30 -23.12
N ALA A 341 12.41 -2.74 -22.81
CA ALA A 341 11.79 -1.71 -23.64
C ALA A 341 12.56 -0.37 -23.62
N LEU A 342 13.21 -0.03 -22.51
CA LEU A 342 13.98 1.21 -22.38
C LEU A 342 15.43 1.10 -22.90
N GLY A 343 16.03 -0.08 -22.87
CA GLY A 343 17.37 -0.36 -23.36
C GLY A 343 18.48 0.34 -22.55
N ALA A 344 19.11 -0.36 -21.62
CA ALA A 344 20.25 0.17 -20.84
C ALA A 344 21.56 -0.11 -21.54
N ASN A 345 22.43 0.89 -21.65
CA ASN A 345 23.74 0.78 -22.33
C ASN A 345 24.91 0.58 -21.36
N SER A 346 24.68 0.74 -20.06
CA SER A 346 25.69 0.55 -19.02
C SER A 346 25.09 -0.06 -17.75
N ALA A 347 25.94 -0.60 -16.87
CA ALA A 347 25.51 -1.15 -15.58
C ALA A 347 24.94 -0.07 -14.64
N GLU A 348 25.41 1.18 -14.74
CA GLU A 348 24.91 2.30 -13.97
C GLU A 348 23.50 2.70 -14.45
N GLU A 349 23.32 2.84 -15.76
CA GLU A 349 22.04 3.12 -16.37
C GLU A 349 21.03 2.01 -16.07
N HIS A 350 21.44 0.74 -16.10
CA HIS A 350 20.60 -0.38 -15.74
C HIS A 350 20.10 -0.27 -14.27
N ARG A 351 20.95 0.08 -13.31
CA ARG A 351 20.53 0.28 -11.91
C ARG A 351 19.56 1.46 -11.77
N ALA A 352 19.82 2.57 -12.46
CA ALA A 352 18.93 3.72 -12.44
C ALA A 352 17.55 3.41 -13.03
N LEU A 353 17.49 2.69 -14.14
CA LEU A 353 16.25 2.26 -14.78
C LEU A 353 15.51 1.20 -13.94
N ASP A 354 16.21 0.28 -13.28
CA ASP A 354 15.61 -0.68 -12.34
C ASP A 354 14.93 0.04 -11.18
N ALA A 355 15.60 1.01 -10.56
CA ALA A 355 15.01 1.82 -9.51
C ALA A 355 13.79 2.62 -10.00
N LEU A 356 13.87 3.20 -11.19
CA LEU A 356 12.75 3.92 -11.82
C LEU A 356 11.56 2.98 -12.10
N ALA A 357 11.80 1.79 -12.65
CA ALA A 357 10.75 0.81 -12.94
C ALA A 357 10.02 0.36 -11.67
N ARG A 358 10.79 0.07 -10.60
CA ARG A 358 10.22 -0.28 -9.29
C ARG A 358 9.43 0.88 -8.69
N PHE A 359 9.94 2.09 -8.79
CA PHE A 359 9.25 3.29 -8.32
C PHE A 359 7.94 3.51 -9.08
N ALA A 360 7.96 3.38 -10.42
CA ALA A 360 6.78 3.48 -11.26
C ALA A 360 5.69 2.45 -10.93
N GLN A 361 6.07 1.21 -10.55
CA GLN A 361 5.13 0.20 -10.07
C GLN A 361 4.63 0.44 -8.63
N ALA A 362 5.49 1.01 -7.79
CA ALA A 362 5.18 1.32 -6.40
C ALA A 362 4.15 2.45 -6.27
N ILE A 363 4.24 3.51 -7.09
CA ILE A 363 3.36 4.68 -7.01
C ILE A 363 1.87 4.31 -7.08
N PRO A 364 1.36 3.60 -8.10
CA PRO A 364 -0.05 3.23 -8.16
C PRO A 364 -0.49 2.37 -6.97
N LEU A 365 0.38 1.48 -6.47
CA LEU A 365 0.10 0.65 -5.29
C LEU A 365 -0.04 1.52 -4.03
N GLY A 366 0.89 2.44 -3.83
CA GLY A 366 0.83 3.34 -2.68
C GLY A 366 -0.32 4.33 -2.74
N LEU A 367 -0.66 4.85 -3.93
CA LEU A 367 -1.85 5.69 -4.10
C LEU A 367 -3.15 4.88 -3.85
N ALA A 368 -3.17 3.59 -4.17
CA ALA A 368 -4.26 2.71 -3.77
C ALA A 368 -4.37 2.58 -2.25
N PHE A 369 -3.24 2.53 -1.53
CA PHE A 369 -3.23 2.53 -0.08
C PHE A 369 -3.68 3.88 0.50
N VAL A 370 -3.22 5.00 -0.09
CA VAL A 370 -3.71 6.34 0.29
C VAL A 370 -5.23 6.45 0.12
N ASP A 371 -5.81 5.86 -0.94
CA ASP A 371 -7.27 5.84 -1.18
C ASP A 371 -8.06 5.06 -0.10
N LEU A 372 -7.41 4.14 0.61
CA LEU A 372 -8.02 3.43 1.75
C LEU A 372 -8.13 4.31 3.00
N VAL A 373 -7.14 5.17 3.23
CA VAL A 373 -6.98 5.91 4.49
C VAL A 373 -7.31 7.40 4.35
N ALA A 374 -7.29 7.96 3.14
CA ALA A 374 -7.56 9.37 2.84
C ALA A 374 -8.58 9.50 1.71
N PRO A 375 -9.87 9.64 2.00
CA PRO A 375 -10.90 9.84 0.99
C PRO A 375 -10.59 11.03 0.06
N ALA A 376 -11.00 10.91 -1.23
CA ALA A 376 -10.85 11.95 -2.25
C ALA A 376 -9.50 12.00 -2.99
N VAL A 377 -8.69 10.95 -2.94
CA VAL A 377 -7.53 10.79 -3.84
C VAL A 377 -7.98 10.75 -5.31
N SER A 378 -9.12 10.11 -5.58
CA SER A 378 -9.72 10.00 -6.91
C SER A 378 -10.14 11.34 -7.55
N THR A 379 -10.28 12.41 -6.75
CA THR A 379 -10.66 13.76 -7.25
C THR A 379 -9.45 14.69 -7.38
N THR A 380 -8.24 14.20 -7.20
CA THR A 380 -7.01 14.99 -7.25
C THR A 380 -6.61 15.25 -8.69
N ASP A 381 -6.22 16.50 -8.98
CA ASP A 381 -5.57 16.85 -10.25
C ASP A 381 -4.10 16.46 -10.19
N TRP A 382 -3.78 15.33 -10.81
CA TRP A 382 -2.44 14.76 -10.78
C TRP A 382 -1.45 15.47 -11.72
N ARG A 383 -1.90 16.40 -12.57
CA ARG A 383 -1.00 17.22 -13.41
C ARG A 383 -0.02 18.04 -12.58
N ALA A 384 -0.47 18.52 -11.41
CA ALA A 384 0.38 19.25 -10.47
C ALA A 384 1.59 18.47 -9.94
N VAL A 385 1.58 17.14 -10.10
CA VAL A 385 2.67 16.24 -9.75
C VAL A 385 3.43 15.79 -10.99
N PHE A 386 2.74 15.18 -11.95
CA PHE A 386 3.40 14.48 -13.04
C PHE A 386 3.94 15.40 -14.13
N VAL A 387 3.37 16.58 -14.35
CA VAL A 387 3.92 17.53 -15.32
C VAL A 387 5.33 18.00 -14.89
N PRO A 388 5.56 18.52 -13.67
CA PRO A 388 6.90 18.88 -13.26
C PRO A 388 7.83 17.68 -13.04
N LEU A 389 7.30 16.52 -12.57
CA LEU A 389 8.10 15.33 -12.30
C LEU A 389 8.70 14.70 -13.56
N LEU A 390 7.96 14.75 -14.66
CA LEU A 390 8.34 14.15 -15.95
C LEU A 390 8.79 15.19 -16.98
N ALA A 391 8.89 16.45 -16.59
CA ALA A 391 9.54 17.47 -17.41
C ALA A 391 11.01 17.07 -17.71
N PRO A 392 11.51 17.33 -18.94
CA PRO A 392 12.93 17.20 -19.21
C PRO A 392 13.72 18.01 -18.19
N GLU A 393 14.75 17.39 -17.57
CA GLU A 393 15.63 18.18 -16.70
C GLU A 393 16.39 19.19 -17.60
N PRO A 394 16.47 20.48 -17.19
CA PRO A 394 17.33 21.40 -17.89
C PRO A 394 18.77 20.90 -17.78
N PHE A 395 19.45 20.79 -18.94
CA PHE A 395 20.87 20.43 -19.05
C PHE A 395 21.76 21.41 -18.31
#